data_70501831de94824f67208a8a994f7a4f
#
_entry.id   70501831de94824f67208a8a994f7a4f
#
_cell.length_a   1.000
_cell.length_b   1.000
_cell.length_c   1.000
_cell.angle_alpha   90.00
_cell.angle_beta   90.00
_cell.angle_gamma   90.00
#
_symmetry.space_group_name_H-M   'P 1'
#
loop_
_entity.id
_entity.type
_entity.pdbx_description
1 polymer ?
#
loop_
_entity_poly.entity_id
_entity_poly.type
_entity_poly.pdbx_seq_one_letter_code
_entity_poly.pdbx_strand_id
1 'polypeptide(L)'
;MLHKEAVTPGTLELLIEGIRFASLEDIAAMKLNAVIGNGTRLKDFVDIAYLSSYLSFDQMIDAYQKKYQTRNPLIIIKALSFFEEINFKEPLHIIIGIYKWKSVEKRINQMIKSPPKTFPPFS
;
A
#
# COMPACT_ATOMS: atom_id res chain seq x y z
N MET A 1 -9.21 10.63 19.12
CA MET A 1 -9.56 11.50 18.03
C MET A 1 -8.37 11.71 17.08
N LEU A 2 -8.64 11.71 15.81
CA LEU A 2 -7.58 11.92 14.85
C LEU A 2 -7.48 13.38 14.47
N HIS A 3 -6.33 13.95 14.64
CA HIS A 3 -6.04 15.27 14.12
C HIS A 3 -5.56 15.14 12.68
N LYS A 4 -5.41 16.25 12.02
CA LYS A 4 -4.85 16.26 10.69
C LYS A 4 -3.43 15.68 10.66
N GLU A 5 -2.69 15.84 11.76
CA GLU A 5 -1.35 15.31 11.89
C GLU A 5 -1.34 13.98 12.61
N ALA A 6 -2.51 13.44 12.92
CA ALA A 6 -2.60 12.29 13.80
C ALA A 6 -2.45 10.95 13.10
N VAL A 7 -2.30 10.95 11.80
CA VAL A 7 -2.01 9.70 11.11
C VAL A 7 -0.53 9.42 11.31
N THR A 8 -0.23 8.94 12.51
CA THR A 8 1.11 8.50 12.86
C THR A 8 1.33 7.10 12.31
N PRO A 9 2.56 6.62 12.28
CA PRO A 9 2.81 5.24 11.86
C PRO A 9 1.99 4.22 12.65
N GLY A 10 1.85 4.40 13.97
CA GLY A 10 1.06 3.47 14.76
C GLY A 10 -0.42 3.52 14.41
N THR A 11 -0.96 4.72 14.18
CA THR A 11 -2.34 4.88 13.76
C THR A 11 -2.58 4.24 12.41
N LEU A 12 -1.65 4.41 11.49
CA LEU A 12 -1.77 3.83 10.17
C LEU A 12 -1.79 2.30 10.25
N GLU A 13 -0.97 1.71 11.09
CA GLU A 13 -0.96 0.27 11.29
C GLU A 13 -2.32 -0.24 11.72
N LEU A 14 -2.97 0.46 12.66
CA LEU A 14 -4.30 0.10 13.12
C LEU A 14 -5.34 0.21 12.02
N LEU A 15 -5.24 1.27 11.22
CA LEU A 15 -6.19 1.50 10.14
C LEU A 15 -6.07 0.47 9.04
N ILE A 16 -4.85 0.06 8.74
CA ILE A 16 -4.60 -0.85 7.62
C ILE A 16 -5.01 -2.27 7.97
N GLU A 17 -4.59 -2.79 9.10
CA GLU A 17 -4.82 -4.20 9.40
C GLU A 17 -5.19 -4.47 10.84
N GLY A 18 -5.16 -3.47 11.69
CA GLY A 18 -5.27 -3.71 13.11
C GLY A 18 -4.05 -4.42 13.69
N ILE A 19 -2.95 -4.42 12.95
CA ILE A 19 -1.72 -5.06 13.38
C ILE A 19 -0.90 -4.04 14.15
N ARG A 20 -0.77 -4.26 15.45
CA ARG A 20 -0.17 -3.24 16.31
C ARG A 20 1.34 -3.28 16.37
N PHE A 21 1.92 -4.45 16.17
CA PHE A 21 3.33 -4.64 16.44
C PHE A 21 4.19 -4.81 15.21
N ALA A 22 3.58 -4.76 14.04
CA ALA A 22 4.32 -4.82 12.79
C ALA A 22 4.82 -3.43 12.42
N SER A 23 6.01 -3.36 11.89
CA SER A 23 6.52 -2.09 11.36
C SER A 23 5.80 -1.76 10.05
N LEU A 24 5.92 -0.50 9.61
CA LEU A 24 5.36 -0.12 8.32
C LEU A 24 6.01 -0.91 7.19
N GLU A 25 7.30 -1.18 7.29
CA GLU A 25 8.01 -1.98 6.31
C GLU A 25 7.46 -3.39 6.24
N ASP A 26 7.19 -4.01 7.39
CA ASP A 26 6.59 -5.34 7.41
C ASP A 26 5.21 -5.35 6.79
N ILE A 27 4.41 -4.33 7.11
CA ILE A 27 3.06 -4.21 6.55
C ILE A 27 3.14 -4.07 5.03
N ALA A 28 4.05 -3.21 4.55
CA ALA A 28 4.23 -3.02 3.12
C ALA A 28 4.62 -4.33 2.44
N ALA A 29 5.58 -5.06 3.02
CA ALA A 29 6.01 -6.33 2.46
C ALA A 29 4.85 -7.33 2.40
N MET A 30 4.05 -7.41 3.46
CA MET A 30 2.91 -8.31 3.49
C MET A 30 1.85 -7.93 2.46
N LYS A 31 1.60 -6.64 2.29
CA LYS A 31 0.63 -6.18 1.30
C LYS A 31 1.09 -6.45 -0.13
N LEU A 32 2.37 -6.23 -0.40
CA LEU A 32 2.91 -6.58 -1.71
C LEU A 32 2.81 -8.07 -1.98
N ASN A 33 3.10 -8.89 -0.98
CA ASN A 33 2.98 -10.33 -1.11
C ASN A 33 1.53 -10.75 -1.38
N ALA A 34 0.59 -10.09 -0.72
CA ALA A 34 -0.84 -10.38 -0.92
C ALA A 34 -1.27 -10.06 -2.35
N VAL A 35 -0.84 -8.92 -2.89
CA VAL A 35 -1.18 -8.54 -4.26
C VAL A 35 -0.56 -9.51 -5.26
N ILE A 36 0.68 -9.93 -5.03
CA ILE A 36 1.35 -10.89 -5.91
C ILE A 36 0.61 -12.23 -5.90
N GLY A 37 0.18 -12.66 -4.72
CA GLY A 37 -0.51 -13.95 -4.59
C GLY A 37 -1.97 -13.92 -5.02
N ASN A 38 -2.63 -12.79 -4.83
CA ASN A 38 -4.05 -12.65 -5.17
C ASN A 38 -4.38 -11.19 -5.45
N GLY A 39 -4.35 -10.81 -6.71
CA GLY A 39 -4.58 -9.44 -7.14
C GLY A 39 -6.04 -9.02 -7.20
N THR A 40 -6.94 -9.71 -6.51
CA THR A 40 -8.36 -9.37 -6.52
C THR A 40 -8.79 -8.48 -5.36
N ARG A 41 -7.98 -8.37 -4.32
CA ARG A 41 -8.37 -7.65 -3.10
C ARG A 41 -8.09 -6.16 -3.23
N LEU A 42 -9.16 -5.41 -3.39
CA LEU A 42 -9.09 -3.96 -3.52
C LEU A 42 -8.37 -3.31 -2.33
N LYS A 43 -8.64 -3.79 -1.12
CA LYS A 43 -8.06 -3.21 0.09
C LYS A 43 -6.53 -3.21 0.06
N ASP A 44 -5.92 -4.26 -0.48
CA ASP A 44 -4.46 -4.33 -0.52
C ASP A 44 -3.86 -3.22 -1.38
N PHE A 45 -4.50 -2.92 -2.51
CA PHE A 45 -4.05 -1.81 -3.37
C PHE A 45 -4.23 -0.47 -2.68
N VAL A 46 -5.35 -0.28 -2.01
CA VAL A 46 -5.63 0.96 -1.29
C VAL A 46 -4.61 1.16 -0.16
N ASP A 47 -4.33 0.10 0.59
CA ASP A 47 -3.37 0.17 1.69
C ASP A 47 -1.97 0.53 1.20
N ILE A 48 -1.55 -0.06 0.08
CA ILE A 48 -0.25 0.25 -0.51
C ILE A 48 -0.17 1.72 -0.92
N ALA A 49 -1.24 2.22 -1.54
CA ALA A 49 -1.26 3.63 -1.93
C ALA A 49 -1.18 4.55 -0.72
N TYR A 50 -1.85 4.21 0.36
CA TYR A 50 -1.78 5.00 1.59
C TYR A 50 -0.40 4.95 2.23
N LEU A 51 0.27 3.79 2.16
CA LEU A 51 1.61 3.66 2.70
C LEU A 51 2.63 4.52 1.98
N SER A 52 2.33 4.94 0.75
CA SER A 52 3.26 5.74 -0.04
C SER A 52 3.56 7.12 0.56
N SER A 53 2.78 7.54 1.54
CA SER A 53 3.06 8.79 2.25
C SER A 53 4.12 8.62 3.32
N TYR A 54 4.46 7.39 3.65
CA TYR A 54 5.41 7.07 4.72
C TYR A 54 6.64 6.32 4.22
N LEU A 55 6.47 5.56 3.15
CA LEU A 55 7.55 4.75 2.57
C LEU A 55 7.58 4.98 1.07
N SER A 56 8.79 5.10 0.51
CA SER A 56 8.93 5.11 -0.93
C SER A 56 8.69 3.71 -1.48
N PHE A 57 8.44 3.61 -2.76
CA PHE A 57 8.28 2.30 -3.39
C PHE A 57 9.57 1.49 -3.28
N ASP A 58 10.72 2.15 -3.40
CA ASP A 58 12.01 1.47 -3.20
C ASP A 58 12.11 0.86 -1.82
N GLN A 59 11.65 1.56 -0.78
CA GLN A 59 11.66 1.02 0.58
C GLN A 59 10.72 -0.16 0.71
N MET A 60 9.57 -0.11 0.06
CA MET A 60 8.62 -1.22 0.07
C MET A 60 9.18 -2.45 -0.62
N ILE A 61 9.81 -2.25 -1.78
CA ILE A 61 10.46 -3.34 -2.52
C ILE A 61 11.56 -3.98 -1.68
N ASP A 62 12.39 -3.13 -1.06
CA ASP A 62 13.48 -3.62 -0.23
C ASP A 62 12.95 -4.45 0.94
N ALA A 63 11.89 -3.98 1.58
CA ALA A 63 11.26 -4.70 2.69
C ALA A 63 10.71 -6.05 2.22
N TYR A 64 10.09 -6.07 1.04
CA TYR A 64 9.56 -7.29 0.47
C TYR A 64 10.68 -8.30 0.17
N GLN A 65 11.75 -7.82 -0.45
CA GLN A 65 12.85 -8.71 -0.81
C GLN A 65 13.53 -9.31 0.42
N LYS A 66 13.65 -8.52 1.47
CA LYS A 66 14.25 -9.01 2.72
C LYS A 66 13.36 -10.05 3.40
N LYS A 67 12.06 -9.80 3.41
CA LYS A 67 11.14 -10.69 4.11
C LYS A 67 10.88 -11.98 3.35
N TYR A 68 10.75 -11.91 2.04
CA TYR A 68 10.37 -13.06 1.22
C TYR A 68 11.51 -13.57 0.34
N GLN A 69 12.67 -12.93 0.42
CA GLN A 69 13.90 -13.37 -0.25
C GLN A 69 13.73 -13.55 -1.75
N THR A 70 12.94 -12.69 -2.37
CA THR A 70 12.78 -12.73 -3.81
C THR A 70 13.91 -11.96 -4.50
N ARG A 71 14.26 -12.36 -5.71
CA ARG A 71 15.33 -11.74 -6.46
C ARG A 71 14.86 -10.86 -7.61
N ASN A 72 13.58 -10.97 -7.94
CA ASN A 72 13.07 -10.26 -9.12
C ASN A 72 11.99 -9.26 -8.72
N PRO A 73 12.36 -7.97 -8.56
CA PRO A 73 11.36 -6.96 -8.20
C PRO A 73 10.36 -6.68 -9.31
N LEU A 74 10.59 -7.14 -10.54
CA LEU A 74 9.64 -6.92 -11.62
C LEU A 74 8.30 -7.59 -11.36
N ILE A 75 8.29 -8.65 -10.57
CA ILE A 75 7.04 -9.33 -10.23
C ILE A 75 6.13 -8.40 -9.43
N ILE A 76 6.73 -7.54 -8.60
CA ILE A 76 5.98 -6.57 -7.81
C ILE A 76 5.33 -5.54 -8.73
N ILE A 77 6.11 -5.02 -9.66
CA ILE A 77 5.64 -4.00 -10.60
C ILE A 77 4.50 -4.55 -11.45
N LYS A 78 4.65 -5.76 -11.95
CA LYS A 78 3.61 -6.39 -12.76
C LYS A 78 2.33 -6.57 -11.96
N ALA A 79 2.45 -7.05 -10.74
CA ALA A 79 1.28 -7.30 -9.89
C ALA A 79 0.55 -5.99 -9.57
N LEU A 80 1.28 -4.93 -9.24
CA LEU A 80 0.69 -3.64 -8.90
C LEU A 80 0.13 -2.91 -10.10
N SER A 81 0.55 -3.25 -11.30
CA SER A 81 0.07 -2.61 -12.52
C SER A 81 -1.15 -3.31 -13.11
N PHE A 82 -1.52 -4.46 -12.58
CA PHE A 82 -2.61 -5.26 -13.13
C PHE A 82 -3.86 -5.07 -12.28
N PHE A 83 -4.76 -4.22 -12.77
CA PHE A 83 -5.97 -3.86 -12.01
C PHE A 83 -7.22 -4.61 -12.47
N GLU A 84 -7.12 -5.41 -13.50
CA GLU A 84 -8.30 -5.95 -14.16
C GLU A 84 -9.07 -6.98 -13.33
N GLU A 85 -8.38 -7.63 -12.40
CA GLU A 85 -9.02 -8.64 -11.56
C GLU A 85 -9.49 -8.13 -10.22
N ILE A 86 -9.33 -6.83 -9.97
CA ILE A 86 -9.74 -6.26 -8.69
C ILE A 86 -11.25 -6.37 -8.52
N ASN A 87 -11.66 -6.85 -7.36
CA ASN A 87 -13.07 -6.89 -7.01
C ASN A 87 -13.48 -5.57 -6.38
N PHE A 88 -14.06 -4.68 -7.19
CA PHE A 88 -14.47 -3.36 -6.72
C PHE A 88 -15.74 -3.38 -5.87
N LYS A 89 -16.38 -4.52 -5.76
CA LYS A 89 -17.55 -4.68 -4.90
C LYS A 89 -17.20 -5.05 -3.47
N GLU A 90 -15.94 -5.32 -3.21
CA GLU A 90 -15.48 -5.65 -1.88
C GLU A 90 -15.69 -4.46 -0.95
N PRO A 91 -16.33 -4.66 0.22
CA PRO A 91 -16.53 -3.53 1.14
C PRO A 91 -15.20 -3.09 1.74
N LEU A 92 -15.04 -1.77 1.85
CA LEU A 92 -13.87 -1.16 2.45
C LEU A 92 -14.28 -0.36 3.68
N HIS A 93 -13.52 -0.52 4.73
CA HIS A 93 -13.71 0.26 5.94
C HIS A 93 -12.55 1.24 6.05
N ILE A 94 -12.73 2.42 5.47
CA ILE A 94 -11.72 3.47 5.51
C ILE A 94 -12.15 4.48 6.54
N ILE A 95 -11.34 4.62 7.59
CA ILE A 95 -11.66 5.49 8.71
C ILE A 95 -11.29 6.94 8.39
N ILE A 96 -10.25 7.14 7.61
CA ILE A 96 -9.73 8.46 7.28
C ILE A 96 -9.93 8.73 5.81
N GLY A 97 -10.55 9.87 5.51
CA GLY A 97 -10.67 10.35 4.16
C GLY A 97 -11.71 9.61 3.34
N ILE A 98 -11.79 9.99 2.09
CA ILE A 98 -12.73 9.42 1.14
C ILE A 98 -11.96 8.60 0.14
N TYR A 99 -12.36 7.34 0.01
CA TYR A 99 -11.75 6.45 -0.96
C TYR A 99 -12.26 6.77 -2.37
N LYS A 100 -11.32 6.96 -3.29
CA LYS A 100 -11.63 7.11 -4.72
C LYS A 100 -10.63 6.28 -5.49
N TRP A 101 -11.10 5.29 -6.22
CA TRP A 101 -10.22 4.40 -6.95
C TRP A 101 -9.30 5.15 -7.93
N LYS A 102 -9.84 6.17 -8.61
CA LYS A 102 -9.02 6.92 -9.54
C LYS A 102 -7.80 7.55 -8.88
N SER A 103 -7.96 8.02 -7.65
CA SER A 103 -6.84 8.58 -6.90
C SER A 103 -5.84 7.50 -6.49
N VAL A 104 -6.34 6.35 -6.10
CA VAL A 104 -5.48 5.22 -5.71
C VAL A 104 -4.68 4.73 -6.92
N GLU A 105 -5.34 4.54 -8.04
CA GLU A 105 -4.69 4.10 -9.27
C GLU A 105 -3.61 5.07 -9.69
N LYS A 106 -3.92 6.37 -9.66
CA LYS A 106 -2.96 7.40 -9.99
C LYS A 106 -1.75 7.35 -9.07
N ARG A 107 -1.99 7.19 -7.76
CA ARG A 107 -0.90 7.14 -6.80
C ARG A 107 0.00 5.93 -7.05
N ILE A 108 -0.57 4.77 -7.30
CA ILE A 108 0.22 3.56 -7.58
C ILE A 108 1.08 3.76 -8.81
N ASN A 109 0.53 4.36 -9.86
CA ASN A 109 1.30 4.64 -11.08
C ASN A 109 2.43 5.63 -10.80
N GLN A 110 2.19 6.63 -9.94
CA GLN A 110 3.24 7.58 -9.56
C GLN A 110 4.35 6.90 -8.77
N MET A 111 4.00 5.98 -7.88
CA MET A 111 4.97 5.22 -7.11
C MET A 111 5.90 4.42 -8.02
N ILE A 112 5.33 3.75 -8.99
CA ILE A 112 6.08 2.92 -9.93
C ILE A 112 7.00 3.79 -10.80
N LYS A 113 6.53 4.97 -11.19
CA LYS A 113 7.32 5.89 -12.01
C LYS A 113 8.44 6.56 -11.24
N SER A 114 8.25 6.80 -9.95
CA SER A 114 9.22 7.52 -9.14
C SER A 114 9.50 6.74 -7.85
N PRO A 115 10.17 5.59 -7.96
CA PRO A 115 10.34 4.69 -6.81
C PRO A 115 10.98 5.28 -5.57
N PRO A 116 11.93 6.22 -5.64
CA PRO A 116 12.52 6.76 -4.41
C PRO A 116 11.68 7.83 -3.73
N LYS A 117 10.54 8.18 -4.29
CA LYS A 117 9.75 9.31 -3.79
C LYS A 117 8.68 8.86 -2.81
N THR A 118 8.44 9.68 -1.78
CA THR A 118 7.23 9.58 -0.96
C THR A 118 6.25 10.64 -1.44
N PHE A 119 4.99 10.50 -1.05
CA PHE A 119 3.92 11.36 -1.57
C PHE A 119 3.13 11.98 -0.43
N PRO A 120 2.45 13.11 -0.67
CA PRO A 120 1.61 13.69 0.37
C PRO A 120 0.44 12.77 0.68
N PRO A 121 -0.09 12.84 1.92
CA PRO A 121 -1.28 12.07 2.25
C PRO A 121 -2.45 12.40 1.34
N PHE A 122 -3.35 11.45 1.19
CA PHE A 122 -4.59 11.69 0.46
C PHE A 122 -5.42 12.72 1.20
N SER A 123 -6.04 13.60 0.44
CA SER A 123 -6.89 14.64 1.00
C SER A 123 -8.35 14.45 0.62
#